data_31d92fbe96fe113f4ade603ca19e4808
#
_entry.id   31d92fbe96fe113f4ade603ca19e4808
#
_cell.length_a   1.000
_cell.length_b   1.000
_cell.length_c   1.000
_cell.angle_alpha   90.00
_cell.angle_beta   90.00
_cell.angle_gamma   90.00
#
_symmetry.space_group_name_H-M   'P 1'
#
loop_
_entity.id
_entity.type
_entity.pdbx_description
1 polymer ?
#
loop_
_entity_poly.entity_id
_entity_poly.type
_entity_poly.pdbx_seq_one_letter_code
_entity_poly.pdbx_strand_id
1 'polypeptide(L)'
;VNPLYLLKSLYNCFLTCNGQSLHDAEVFDITHDEGVFDVSSRKGQFQAPCLVLAAGLGNRKLAPLIGLKQPVRPQKGQILVTQKIDKLIDVPMTLLRQTAEGSIMIGDSKEEVGFDISSSIDIMAQIADRARRTLPVLEKQQIIRSWAALRVMSPDGFPMYDQSEVCPGGFAITCHSGVTLAAAHCFDMAADIEAGNFSVGLQSFSERRFDVSAN
;
A
#
# COMPACT_ATOMS: atom_id res chain seq x y z
N VAL A 1 -7.96 10.88 8.72
CA VAL A 1 -8.54 10.65 7.39
C VAL A 1 -9.14 9.26 7.33
N ASN A 2 -10.32 9.13 6.71
CA ASN A 2 -10.87 7.81 6.34
C ASN A 2 -10.25 7.38 4.99
N PRO A 3 -9.48 6.27 4.93
CA PRO A 3 -8.77 5.87 3.72
C PRO A 3 -9.70 5.60 2.52
N LEU A 4 -10.91 5.10 2.78
CA LEU A 4 -11.88 4.83 1.70
C LEU A 4 -12.41 6.11 1.06
N TYR A 5 -12.68 7.13 1.87
CA TYR A 5 -13.10 8.44 1.33
C TYR A 5 -11.97 9.15 0.59
N LEU A 6 -10.74 9.06 1.13
CA LEU A 6 -9.57 9.60 0.44
C LEU A 6 -9.39 8.92 -0.92
N LEU A 7 -9.38 7.59 -0.97
CA LEU A 7 -9.23 6.85 -2.21
C LEU A 7 -10.33 7.20 -3.23
N LYS A 8 -11.59 7.27 -2.78
CA LYS A 8 -12.71 7.67 -3.65
C LYS A 8 -12.52 9.08 -4.20
N SER A 9 -12.07 10.02 -3.37
CA SER A 9 -11.86 11.41 -3.81
C SER A 9 -10.71 11.50 -4.81
N LEU A 10 -9.60 10.80 -4.57
CA LEU A 10 -8.46 10.74 -5.49
C LEU A 10 -8.85 10.08 -6.82
N TYR A 11 -9.62 8.99 -6.77
CA TYR A 11 -10.10 8.32 -7.97
C TYR A 11 -11.03 9.21 -8.81
N ASN A 12 -11.96 9.91 -8.16
CA ASN A 12 -12.82 10.86 -8.86
C ASN A 12 -12.01 12.01 -9.48
N CYS A 13 -11.03 12.56 -8.75
CA CYS A 13 -10.14 13.59 -9.29
C CYS A 13 -9.36 13.08 -10.51
N PHE A 14 -8.80 11.86 -10.43
CA PHE A 14 -8.11 11.22 -11.54
C PHE A 14 -8.99 11.11 -12.79
N LEU A 15 -10.25 10.68 -12.64
CA LEU A 15 -11.19 10.59 -13.76
C LEU A 15 -11.55 11.98 -14.34
N THR A 16 -11.72 13.01 -13.48
CA THR A 16 -11.99 14.38 -13.96
C THR A 16 -10.81 15.00 -14.70
N CYS A 17 -9.60 14.53 -14.42
CA CYS A 17 -8.38 14.87 -15.17
C CYS A 17 -8.17 14.00 -16.43
N ASN A 18 -9.21 13.32 -16.91
CA ASN A 18 -9.19 12.40 -18.06
C ASN A 18 -8.28 11.16 -17.86
N GLY A 19 -7.97 10.79 -16.61
CA GLY A 19 -7.28 9.56 -16.31
C GLY A 19 -8.12 8.34 -16.68
N GLN A 20 -7.50 7.30 -17.23
CA GLN A 20 -8.15 6.04 -17.58
C GLN A 20 -7.80 4.97 -16.55
N SER A 21 -8.79 4.24 -16.08
CA SER A 21 -8.62 3.13 -15.13
C SER A 21 -9.20 1.86 -15.72
N LEU A 22 -8.39 0.82 -15.71
CA LEU A 22 -8.78 -0.53 -16.17
C LEU A 22 -8.80 -1.48 -14.98
N HIS A 23 -9.97 -1.98 -14.64
CA HIS A 23 -10.14 -3.00 -13.62
C HIS A 23 -9.90 -4.40 -14.21
N ASP A 24 -9.50 -5.34 -13.38
CA ASP A 24 -9.23 -6.74 -13.76
C ASP A 24 -8.17 -6.87 -14.90
N ALA A 25 -7.26 -5.91 -14.99
CA ALA A 25 -6.19 -5.83 -15.98
C ALA A 25 -4.85 -6.23 -15.35
N GLU A 26 -4.76 -7.44 -14.81
CA GLU A 26 -3.51 -7.95 -14.24
C GLU A 26 -2.39 -7.91 -15.29
N VAL A 27 -1.32 -7.19 -14.95
CA VAL A 27 -0.10 -7.10 -15.76
C VAL A 27 0.76 -8.33 -15.49
N PHE A 28 1.24 -8.97 -16.54
CA PHE A 28 2.07 -10.17 -16.44
C PHE A 28 3.40 -10.09 -17.20
N ASP A 29 3.53 -9.12 -18.11
CA ASP A 29 4.76 -8.89 -18.86
C ASP A 29 4.95 -7.41 -19.19
N ILE A 30 6.23 -6.98 -19.23
CA ILE A 30 6.64 -5.61 -19.56
C ILE A 30 7.92 -5.72 -20.35
N THR A 31 7.95 -5.13 -21.53
CA THR A 31 9.15 -4.96 -22.33
C THR A 31 9.41 -3.48 -22.59
N HIS A 32 10.65 -3.13 -22.90
CA HIS A 32 11.04 -1.75 -23.20
C HIS A 32 11.94 -1.76 -24.45
N ASP A 33 11.53 -1.02 -25.46
CA ASP A 33 12.27 -0.88 -26.71
C ASP A 33 12.12 0.55 -27.25
N GLU A 34 13.20 1.11 -27.77
CA GLU A 34 13.24 2.46 -28.38
C GLU A 34 12.60 3.58 -27.50
N GLY A 35 12.68 3.46 -26.16
CA GLY A 35 12.12 4.44 -25.23
C GLY A 35 10.62 4.28 -24.97
N VAL A 36 10.02 3.18 -25.38
CA VAL A 36 8.60 2.87 -25.18
C VAL A 36 8.46 1.58 -24.36
N PHE A 37 7.63 1.61 -23.35
CA PHE A 37 7.20 0.43 -22.62
C PHE A 37 6.00 -0.22 -23.30
N ASP A 38 6.08 -1.51 -23.55
CA ASP A 38 4.96 -2.38 -23.92
C ASP A 38 4.53 -3.15 -22.67
N VAL A 39 3.30 -2.91 -22.20
CA VAL A 39 2.73 -3.54 -21.01
C VAL A 39 1.63 -4.51 -21.41
N SER A 40 1.87 -5.80 -21.20
CA SER A 40 0.92 -6.87 -21.48
C SER A 40 0.05 -7.17 -20.24
N SER A 41 -1.25 -7.14 -20.42
CA SER A 41 -2.22 -7.40 -19.36
C SER A 41 -3.34 -8.34 -19.84
N ARG A 42 -4.17 -8.81 -18.90
CA ARG A 42 -5.37 -9.60 -19.26
C ARG A 42 -6.39 -8.85 -20.12
N LYS A 43 -6.27 -7.54 -20.24
CA LYS A 43 -7.21 -6.67 -21.00
C LYS A 43 -6.59 -6.14 -22.30
N GLY A 44 -5.38 -6.55 -22.65
CA GLY A 44 -4.69 -6.14 -23.86
C GLY A 44 -3.29 -5.59 -23.58
N GLN A 45 -2.73 -4.99 -24.61
CA GLN A 45 -1.41 -4.37 -24.59
C GLN A 45 -1.55 -2.85 -24.55
N PHE A 46 -0.64 -2.20 -23.85
CA PHE A 46 -0.61 -0.75 -23.66
C PHE A 46 0.81 -0.25 -23.86
N GLN A 47 0.94 0.89 -24.49
CA GLN A 47 2.24 1.51 -24.76
C GLN A 47 2.33 2.88 -24.11
N ALA A 48 3.48 3.18 -23.52
CA ALA A 48 3.77 4.47 -22.92
C ALA A 48 5.29 4.74 -22.85
N PRO A 49 5.73 5.99 -22.97
CA PRO A 49 7.14 6.35 -22.78
C PRO A 49 7.56 6.40 -21.30
N CYS A 50 6.60 6.44 -20.39
CA CYS A 50 6.84 6.45 -18.94
C CYS A 50 6.00 5.37 -18.26
N LEU A 51 6.63 4.61 -17.38
CA LEU A 51 6.01 3.53 -16.61
C LEU A 51 6.28 3.70 -15.12
N VAL A 52 5.22 3.70 -14.32
CA VAL A 52 5.33 3.72 -12.86
C VAL A 52 4.74 2.43 -12.27
N LEU A 53 5.59 1.62 -11.68
CA LEU A 53 5.19 0.41 -10.95
C LEU A 53 4.77 0.77 -9.53
N ALA A 54 3.46 0.84 -9.28
CA ALA A 54 2.86 1.09 -7.97
C ALA A 54 2.01 -0.10 -7.49
N ALA A 55 2.41 -1.33 -7.85
CA ALA A 55 1.64 -2.55 -7.67
C ALA A 55 1.78 -3.19 -6.27
N GLY A 56 2.40 -2.50 -5.30
CA GLY A 56 2.57 -2.98 -3.93
C GLY A 56 3.33 -4.32 -3.90
N LEU A 57 2.72 -5.40 -3.39
CA LEU A 57 3.34 -6.73 -3.37
C LEU A 57 3.65 -7.26 -4.78
N GLY A 58 2.93 -6.81 -5.80
CA GLY A 58 3.16 -7.16 -7.21
C GLY A 58 4.49 -6.64 -7.74
N ASN A 59 5.02 -5.55 -7.18
CA ASN A 59 6.30 -4.99 -7.60
C ASN A 59 7.45 -6.00 -7.45
N ARG A 60 7.36 -6.96 -6.52
CA ARG A 60 8.35 -8.05 -6.41
C ARG A 60 8.53 -8.84 -7.71
N LYS A 61 7.44 -8.97 -8.50
CA LYS A 61 7.45 -9.70 -9.78
C LYS A 61 7.64 -8.79 -10.96
N LEU A 62 7.09 -7.57 -10.92
CA LEU A 62 7.09 -6.65 -12.06
C LEU A 62 8.38 -5.84 -12.16
N ALA A 63 8.96 -5.41 -11.05
CA ALA A 63 10.16 -4.58 -11.06
C ALA A 63 11.37 -5.23 -11.77
N PRO A 64 11.63 -6.56 -11.66
CA PRO A 64 12.68 -7.22 -12.41
C PRO A 64 12.55 -7.10 -13.93
N LEU A 65 11.33 -6.97 -14.47
CA LEU A 65 11.08 -6.82 -15.90
C LEU A 65 11.64 -5.50 -16.47
N ILE A 66 11.85 -4.52 -15.60
CA ILE A 66 12.47 -3.23 -15.97
C ILE A 66 13.83 -3.03 -15.27
N GLY A 67 14.50 -4.12 -14.86
CA GLY A 67 15.84 -4.09 -14.29
C GLY A 67 15.91 -3.56 -12.85
N LEU A 68 14.80 -3.50 -12.12
CA LEU A 68 14.74 -3.08 -10.72
C LEU A 68 14.50 -4.26 -9.78
N LYS A 69 14.84 -4.07 -8.50
CA LYS A 69 14.49 -5.02 -7.44
C LYS A 69 13.54 -4.33 -6.47
N GLN A 70 12.52 -5.05 -6.01
CA GLN A 70 11.62 -4.56 -4.96
C GLN A 70 11.39 -5.70 -3.95
N PRO A 71 12.29 -5.88 -2.96
CA PRO A 71 12.27 -7.02 -2.04
C PRO A 71 11.19 -6.88 -0.98
N VAL A 72 9.92 -6.84 -1.42
CA VAL A 72 8.77 -6.75 -0.54
C VAL A 72 8.27 -8.11 -0.09
N ARG A 73 7.68 -8.15 1.10
CA ARG A 73 7.00 -9.30 1.66
C ARG A 73 5.61 -8.93 2.20
N PRO A 74 4.65 -9.85 2.15
CA PRO A 74 3.38 -9.65 2.80
C PRO A 74 3.50 -9.80 4.32
N GLN A 75 2.79 -8.96 5.08
CA GLN A 75 2.55 -9.14 6.50
C GLN A 75 1.06 -9.02 6.77
N LYS A 76 0.42 -10.09 7.24
CA LYS A 76 -1.01 -10.09 7.52
C LYS A 76 -1.32 -9.29 8.78
N GLY A 77 -2.43 -8.54 8.73
CA GLY A 77 -3.04 -7.89 9.87
C GLY A 77 -4.54 -8.10 9.89
N GLN A 78 -5.09 -8.37 11.07
CA GLN A 78 -6.53 -8.56 11.27
C GLN A 78 -7.14 -7.35 11.98
N ILE A 79 -8.38 -7.04 11.62
CA ILE A 79 -9.15 -5.91 12.14
C ILE A 79 -10.53 -6.40 12.56
N LEU A 80 -11.00 -5.87 13.70
CA LEU A 80 -12.38 -6.04 14.16
C LEU A 80 -13.13 -4.71 14.09
N VAL A 81 -14.44 -4.75 13.89
CA VAL A 81 -15.30 -3.58 13.89
C VAL A 81 -16.50 -3.84 14.80
N THR A 82 -16.76 -2.92 15.71
CA THR A 82 -17.92 -3.00 16.60
C THR A 82 -19.18 -2.51 15.92
N GLN A 83 -20.33 -2.84 16.50
CA GLN A 83 -21.56 -2.09 16.27
C GLN A 83 -21.34 -0.58 16.49
N LYS A 84 -22.25 0.24 15.98
CA LYS A 84 -22.23 1.68 16.23
C LYS A 84 -22.57 1.97 17.68
N ILE A 85 -21.83 2.87 18.28
CA ILE A 85 -22.05 3.39 19.62
C ILE A 85 -21.92 4.91 19.61
N ASP A 86 -22.37 5.56 20.65
CA ASP A 86 -22.21 7.00 20.83
C ASP A 86 -20.73 7.39 20.78
N LYS A 87 -20.48 8.64 20.45
CA LYS A 87 -19.11 9.13 20.33
C LYS A 87 -18.37 9.02 21.66
N LEU A 88 -17.25 8.31 21.64
CA LEU A 88 -16.44 8.00 22.79
C LEU A 88 -14.96 8.34 22.58
N ILE A 89 -14.47 8.26 21.36
CA ILE A 89 -13.07 8.47 21.00
C ILE A 89 -12.98 9.66 20.05
N ASP A 90 -12.36 10.75 20.51
CA ASP A 90 -12.12 11.94 19.68
C ASP A 90 -10.84 11.83 18.86
N VAL A 91 -9.80 11.21 19.44
CA VAL A 91 -8.48 11.06 18.84
C VAL A 91 -8.13 9.58 18.66
N PRO A 92 -7.70 9.15 17.47
CA PRO A 92 -7.28 7.76 17.29
C PRO A 92 -6.17 7.37 18.27
N MET A 93 -6.29 6.17 18.82
CA MET A 93 -5.25 5.51 19.61
C MET A 93 -4.53 4.46 18.74
N THR A 94 -3.40 3.96 19.18
CA THR A 94 -2.62 2.94 18.44
C THR A 94 -3.45 1.73 18.01
N LEU A 95 -4.38 1.29 18.88
CA LEU A 95 -5.19 0.08 18.65
C LEU A 95 -6.65 0.38 18.28
N LEU A 96 -7.13 1.58 18.53
CA LEU A 96 -8.56 1.89 18.49
C LEU A 96 -8.80 3.19 17.73
N ARG A 97 -9.79 3.16 16.85
CA ARG A 97 -10.28 4.35 16.17
C ARG A 97 -11.80 4.29 16.05
N GLN A 98 -12.50 5.31 16.48
CA GLN A 98 -13.92 5.43 16.19
C GLN A 98 -14.12 6.08 14.82
N THR A 99 -15.00 5.50 14.01
CA THR A 99 -15.39 6.05 12.71
C THR A 99 -16.40 7.18 12.90
N ALA A 100 -16.59 8.01 11.87
CA ALA A 100 -17.61 9.05 11.90
C ALA A 100 -19.03 8.50 12.05
N GLU A 101 -19.26 7.26 11.62
CA GLU A 101 -20.53 6.55 11.71
C GLU A 101 -20.77 5.92 13.08
N GLY A 102 -19.80 5.95 14.00
CA GLY A 102 -19.90 5.51 15.38
C GLY A 102 -19.30 4.13 15.68
N SER A 103 -18.90 3.33 14.68
CA SER A 103 -18.23 2.05 14.92
C SER A 103 -16.80 2.23 15.41
N ILE A 104 -16.33 1.38 16.30
CA ILE A 104 -14.92 1.34 16.69
C ILE A 104 -14.20 0.27 15.87
N MET A 105 -13.17 0.70 15.15
CA MET A 105 -12.21 -0.19 14.51
C MET A 105 -11.13 -0.56 15.53
N ILE A 106 -10.90 -1.85 15.65
CA ILE A 106 -9.95 -2.42 16.60
C ILE A 106 -8.88 -3.15 15.81
N GLY A 107 -7.66 -2.73 15.92
CA GLY A 107 -6.49 -3.37 15.27
C GLY A 107 -5.45 -3.70 16.32
N ASP A 108 -4.36 -4.27 15.95
CA ASP A 108 -4.08 -5.04 14.76
C ASP A 108 -3.30 -6.31 15.17
N SER A 109 -3.09 -7.20 14.23
CA SER A 109 -2.10 -8.25 14.35
C SER A 109 -0.94 -8.01 13.38
N LYS A 110 0.17 -8.73 13.59
CA LYS A 110 1.33 -8.80 12.70
C LYS A 110 1.70 -10.26 12.53
N GLU A 111 1.36 -10.83 11.38
CA GLU A 111 1.49 -12.25 11.13
C GLU A 111 2.31 -12.49 9.87
N GLU A 112 3.34 -13.32 9.97
CA GLU A 112 4.21 -13.72 8.86
C GLU A 112 3.71 -15.07 8.28
N VAL A 113 2.62 -15.03 7.55
CA VAL A 113 1.90 -16.22 7.03
C VAL A 113 1.84 -16.23 5.49
N GLY A 114 2.73 -15.49 4.84
CA GLY A 114 2.74 -15.37 3.40
C GLY A 114 1.48 -14.66 2.88
N PHE A 115 0.89 -15.19 1.81
CA PHE A 115 -0.28 -14.60 1.16
C PHE A 115 -1.63 -15.05 1.74
N ASP A 116 -1.62 -15.74 2.89
CA ASP A 116 -2.88 -16.11 3.56
C ASP A 116 -3.61 -14.88 4.08
N ILE A 117 -4.87 -14.71 3.68
CA ILE A 117 -5.77 -13.64 4.11
C ILE A 117 -6.96 -14.16 4.95
N SER A 118 -6.89 -15.42 5.39
CA SER A 118 -7.91 -15.96 6.27
C SER A 118 -7.88 -15.30 7.65
N SER A 119 -9.03 -15.14 8.27
CA SER A 119 -9.13 -14.66 9.65
C SER A 119 -9.03 -15.82 10.63
N SER A 120 -8.34 -15.61 11.75
CA SER A 120 -8.16 -16.58 12.83
C SER A 120 -8.93 -16.14 14.08
N ILE A 121 -9.74 -17.03 14.63
CA ILE A 121 -10.50 -16.77 15.87
C ILE A 121 -9.56 -16.45 17.04
N ASP A 122 -8.45 -17.16 17.16
CA ASP A 122 -7.49 -16.97 18.25
C ASP A 122 -6.85 -15.56 18.19
N ILE A 123 -6.48 -15.10 17.01
CA ILE A 123 -5.93 -13.75 16.82
C ILE A 123 -7.00 -12.69 17.05
N MET A 124 -8.22 -12.92 16.56
CA MET A 124 -9.34 -12.01 16.83
C MET A 124 -9.65 -11.89 18.32
N ALA A 125 -9.60 -13.00 19.06
CA ALA A 125 -9.79 -13.00 20.52
C ALA A 125 -8.68 -12.20 21.23
N GLN A 126 -7.42 -12.34 20.81
CA GLN A 126 -6.30 -11.55 21.33
C GLN A 126 -6.47 -10.04 21.08
N ILE A 127 -6.91 -9.67 19.87
CA ILE A 127 -7.19 -8.27 19.50
C ILE A 127 -8.33 -7.72 20.36
N ALA A 128 -9.42 -8.47 20.53
CA ALA A 128 -10.56 -8.08 21.35
C ALA A 128 -10.18 -7.95 22.83
N ASP A 129 -9.37 -8.88 23.37
CA ASP A 129 -8.90 -8.82 24.76
C ASP A 129 -8.04 -7.57 25.01
N ARG A 130 -7.11 -7.25 24.13
CA ARG A 130 -6.33 -6.00 24.20
C ARG A 130 -7.23 -4.77 24.20
N ALA A 131 -8.24 -4.76 23.32
CA ALA A 131 -9.16 -3.64 23.20
C ALA A 131 -9.97 -3.41 24.47
N ARG A 132 -10.57 -4.47 25.05
CA ARG A 132 -11.36 -4.34 26.29
C ARG A 132 -10.50 -3.94 27.48
N ARG A 133 -9.24 -4.35 27.54
CA ARG A 133 -8.30 -3.89 28.59
C ARG A 133 -7.93 -2.42 28.41
N THR A 134 -7.86 -1.93 27.18
CA THR A 134 -7.59 -0.51 26.89
C THR A 134 -8.82 0.35 27.13
N LEU A 135 -10.01 -0.14 26.78
CA LEU A 135 -11.28 0.58 26.85
C LEU A 135 -12.38 -0.37 27.34
N PRO A 136 -12.59 -0.50 28.65
CA PRO A 136 -13.49 -1.51 29.24
C PRO A 136 -14.93 -1.49 28.73
N VAL A 137 -15.44 -0.36 28.28
CA VAL A 137 -16.79 -0.25 27.70
C VAL A 137 -16.99 -1.15 26.48
N LEU A 138 -15.90 -1.55 25.82
CA LEU A 138 -15.93 -2.46 24.66
C LEU A 138 -16.32 -3.89 25.03
N GLU A 139 -16.24 -4.28 26.30
CA GLU A 139 -16.64 -5.62 26.77
C GLU A 139 -18.12 -5.94 26.44
N LYS A 140 -18.96 -4.91 26.40
CA LYS A 140 -20.40 -5.05 26.13
C LYS A 140 -20.76 -4.83 24.67
N GLN A 141 -19.76 -4.57 23.79
CA GLN A 141 -20.02 -4.27 22.41
C GLN A 141 -19.93 -5.52 21.52
N GLN A 142 -20.82 -5.61 20.53
CA GLN A 142 -20.80 -6.69 19.56
C GLN A 142 -19.80 -6.38 18.43
N ILE A 143 -19.04 -7.38 18.02
CA ILE A 143 -18.25 -7.33 16.78
C ILE A 143 -19.19 -7.68 15.64
N ILE A 144 -19.33 -6.76 14.69
CA ILE A 144 -20.23 -6.93 13.54
C ILE A 144 -19.46 -7.26 12.25
N ARG A 145 -18.16 -7.06 12.24
CA ARG A 145 -17.31 -7.33 11.07
C ARG A 145 -15.86 -7.60 11.50
N SER A 146 -15.23 -8.50 10.74
CA SER A 146 -13.78 -8.74 10.81
C SER A 146 -13.24 -9.00 9.43
N TRP A 147 -11.97 -8.73 9.21
CA TRP A 147 -11.24 -9.12 8.00
C TRP A 147 -9.74 -9.18 8.28
N ALA A 148 -9.02 -9.82 7.38
CA ALA A 148 -7.57 -9.78 7.31
C ALA A 148 -7.13 -9.14 6.00
N ALA A 149 -5.97 -8.48 6.01
CA ALA A 149 -5.36 -7.88 4.82
C ALA A 149 -3.83 -7.96 4.91
N LEU A 150 -3.18 -7.90 3.75
CA LEU A 150 -1.74 -7.95 3.66
C LEU A 150 -1.16 -6.54 3.57
N ARG A 151 -0.19 -6.25 4.44
CA ARG A 151 0.66 -5.07 4.34
C ARG A 151 1.79 -5.35 3.36
N VAL A 152 2.22 -4.32 2.68
CA VAL A 152 3.40 -4.33 1.82
C VAL A 152 4.60 -3.93 2.66
N MET A 153 5.45 -4.88 3.04
CA MET A 153 6.60 -4.62 3.90
C MET A 153 7.89 -4.69 3.12
N SER A 154 8.66 -3.60 3.13
CA SER A 154 10.08 -3.60 2.79
C SER A 154 10.90 -4.26 3.90
N PRO A 155 12.17 -4.62 3.69
CA PRO A 155 13.01 -5.22 4.73
C PRO A 155 13.11 -4.39 6.01
N ASP A 156 13.22 -3.07 5.88
CA ASP A 156 13.37 -2.11 6.98
C ASP A 156 12.08 -1.37 7.35
N GLY A 157 10.99 -1.57 6.61
CA GLY A 157 9.71 -0.89 6.80
C GLY A 157 9.61 0.51 6.19
N PHE A 158 10.70 1.07 5.65
CA PHE A 158 10.71 2.35 4.95
C PHE A 158 10.31 2.20 3.48
N PRO A 159 9.86 3.28 2.82
CA PRO A 159 9.55 3.25 1.39
C PRO A 159 10.74 2.81 0.54
N MET A 160 10.45 2.30 -0.65
CA MET A 160 11.44 2.06 -1.71
C MET A 160 11.01 2.82 -2.96
N TYR A 161 11.93 3.64 -3.46
CA TYR A 161 11.75 4.48 -4.63
C TYR A 161 12.94 4.28 -5.56
N ASP A 162 12.69 3.70 -6.72
CA ASP A 162 13.74 3.36 -7.66
C ASP A 162 13.38 3.79 -9.08
N GLN A 163 14.41 4.19 -9.81
CA GLN A 163 14.35 4.50 -11.22
C GLN A 163 15.25 3.54 -11.99
N SER A 164 14.74 3.00 -13.08
CA SER A 164 15.50 2.08 -13.92
C SER A 164 16.59 2.79 -14.72
N GLU A 165 17.79 2.24 -14.64
CA GLU A 165 18.92 2.66 -15.49
C GLU A 165 18.91 1.95 -16.85
N VAL A 166 18.34 0.73 -16.91
CA VAL A 166 18.29 -0.09 -18.15
C VAL A 166 17.05 0.16 -18.97
N CYS A 167 15.99 0.68 -18.36
CA CYS A 167 14.75 1.08 -19.03
C CYS A 167 14.42 2.54 -18.65
N PRO A 168 15.06 3.53 -19.31
CA PRO A 168 14.81 4.95 -19.01
C PRO A 168 13.31 5.29 -19.08
N GLY A 169 12.81 6.08 -18.12
CA GLY A 169 11.38 6.36 -17.97
C GLY A 169 10.62 5.33 -17.12
N GLY A 170 11.30 4.29 -16.61
CA GLY A 170 10.73 3.27 -15.72
C GLY A 170 10.98 3.58 -14.23
N PHE A 171 9.92 3.61 -13.43
CA PHE A 171 9.96 3.90 -12.00
C PHE A 171 9.26 2.81 -11.19
N ALA A 172 9.74 2.55 -9.99
CA ALA A 172 9.06 1.68 -9.02
C ALA A 172 8.87 2.40 -7.69
N ILE A 173 7.64 2.41 -7.19
CA ILE A 173 7.24 3.06 -5.94
C ILE A 173 6.57 2.02 -5.06
N THR A 174 7.16 1.74 -3.91
CA THR A 174 6.60 0.82 -2.93
C THR A 174 6.70 1.38 -1.52
N CYS A 175 5.60 1.38 -0.78
CA CYS A 175 5.60 1.80 0.61
C CYS A 175 4.52 1.09 1.43
N HIS A 176 4.79 0.91 2.72
CA HIS A 176 3.81 0.46 3.71
C HIS A 176 2.78 1.56 4.03
N SER A 177 3.23 2.80 4.14
CA SER A 177 2.44 3.94 4.66
C SER A 177 1.85 4.81 3.56
N GLY A 178 1.27 4.23 2.50
CA GLY A 178 0.80 4.94 1.32
C GLY A 178 -0.21 6.06 1.60
N VAL A 179 -1.07 5.92 2.61
CA VAL A 179 -2.01 6.99 3.00
C VAL A 179 -1.29 8.18 3.62
N THR A 180 -0.31 7.92 4.49
CA THR A 180 0.48 8.98 5.16
C THR A 180 1.37 9.73 4.17
N LEU A 181 1.94 9.00 3.21
CA LEU A 181 2.87 9.54 2.22
C LEU A 181 2.18 10.05 0.94
N ALA A 182 0.84 9.94 0.85
CA ALA A 182 0.11 10.29 -0.37
C ALA A 182 0.39 11.72 -0.84
N ALA A 183 0.50 12.68 0.07
CA ALA A 183 0.81 14.07 -0.30
C ALA A 183 2.19 14.21 -0.94
N ALA A 184 3.23 13.62 -0.33
CA ALA A 184 4.59 13.62 -0.88
C ALA A 184 4.64 12.93 -2.26
N HIS A 185 3.92 11.82 -2.43
CA HIS A 185 3.83 11.16 -3.73
C HIS A 185 3.15 12.03 -4.79
N CYS A 186 2.09 12.74 -4.43
CA CYS A 186 1.32 13.54 -5.38
C CYS A 186 1.98 14.88 -5.72
N PHE A 187 2.66 15.52 -4.78
CA PHE A 187 3.18 16.89 -4.98
C PHE A 187 4.67 16.91 -5.32
N ASP A 188 5.47 16.08 -4.67
CA ASP A 188 6.92 16.09 -4.87
C ASP A 188 7.34 15.03 -5.89
N MET A 189 7.00 13.78 -5.63
CA MET A 189 7.45 12.66 -6.46
C MET A 189 6.82 12.66 -7.87
N ALA A 190 5.58 13.08 -8.02
CA ALA A 190 4.96 13.18 -9.34
C ALA A 190 5.70 14.16 -10.24
N ALA A 191 6.16 15.30 -9.69
CA ALA A 191 6.98 16.26 -10.43
C ALA A 191 8.35 15.70 -10.83
N ASP A 192 8.99 14.93 -9.96
CA ASP A 192 10.24 14.23 -10.25
C ASP A 192 10.07 13.22 -11.40
N ILE A 193 8.98 12.45 -11.39
CA ILE A 193 8.65 11.49 -12.45
C ILE A 193 8.40 12.21 -13.78
N GLU A 194 7.68 13.31 -13.77
CA GLU A 194 7.43 14.13 -14.97
C GLU A 194 8.73 14.71 -15.51
N ALA A 195 9.66 15.11 -14.65
CA ALA A 195 10.99 15.55 -15.02
C ALA A 195 11.92 14.40 -15.49
N GLY A 196 11.49 13.15 -15.36
CA GLY A 196 12.24 11.96 -15.77
C GLY A 196 13.31 11.49 -14.77
N ASN A 197 13.44 12.10 -13.59
CA ASN A 197 14.46 11.73 -12.61
C ASN A 197 14.01 11.99 -11.17
N PHE A 198 14.28 11.04 -10.29
CA PHE A 198 14.10 11.27 -8.87
C PHE A 198 15.14 12.24 -8.31
N SER A 199 14.69 13.15 -7.46
CA SER A 199 15.55 14.08 -6.72
C SER A 199 16.54 13.34 -5.81
N VAL A 200 17.67 13.98 -5.53
CA VAL A 200 18.76 13.43 -4.69
C VAL A 200 18.23 13.00 -3.30
N GLY A 201 17.24 13.70 -2.76
CA GLY A 201 16.64 13.37 -1.47
C GLY A 201 15.96 11.99 -1.43
N LEU A 202 15.53 11.47 -2.57
CA LEU A 202 14.90 10.14 -2.65
C LEU A 202 15.90 8.98 -2.79
N GLN A 203 17.16 9.25 -3.10
CA GLN A 203 18.19 8.21 -3.29
C GLN A 203 18.44 7.36 -2.05
N SER A 204 18.28 7.92 -0.86
CA SER A 204 18.38 7.18 0.41
C SER A 204 17.26 6.13 0.58
N PHE A 205 16.19 6.20 -0.22
CA PHE A 205 15.10 5.25 -0.24
C PHE A 205 15.23 4.22 -1.36
N SER A 206 16.30 4.24 -2.16
CA SER A 206 16.55 3.20 -3.15
C SER A 206 16.71 1.83 -2.49
N GLU A 207 16.28 0.77 -3.21
CA GLU A 207 16.46 -0.62 -2.78
C GLU A 207 17.94 -1.00 -2.62
N ARG A 208 18.86 -0.29 -3.31
CA ARG A 208 20.31 -0.51 -3.22
C ARG A 208 20.85 -0.37 -1.79
N ARG A 209 20.10 0.27 -0.87
CA ARG A 209 20.47 0.30 0.55
C ARG A 209 20.48 -1.08 1.21
N PHE A 210 19.90 -2.08 0.55
CA PHE A 210 19.91 -3.48 1.01
C PHE A 210 21.02 -4.31 0.38
N ASP A 211 21.72 -3.80 -0.64
CA ASP A 211 22.89 -4.44 -1.24
C ASP A 211 24.10 -4.23 -0.32
N VAL A 212 24.03 -4.77 0.91
CA VAL A 212 25.17 -4.76 1.82
C VAL A 212 26.17 -5.77 1.29
N SER A 213 27.31 -5.29 0.80
CA SER A 213 28.46 -6.16 0.52
C SER A 213 28.80 -6.90 1.80
N ALA A 214 28.71 -8.22 1.78
CA ALA A 214 29.26 -9.05 2.86
C ALA A 214 30.79 -8.83 2.87
N ASN A 215 31.25 -8.00 3.81
CA ASN A 215 32.66 -7.91 4.16
C ASN A 215 33.05 -9.07 5.08
#